data_a398ba454d3b52e11bd09c69f70c9687
#
_entry.id   a398ba454d3b52e11bd09c69f70c9687
#
_cell.length_a   1.000
_cell.length_b   1.000
_cell.length_c   1.000
_cell.angle_alpha   90.00
_cell.angle_beta   90.00
_cell.angle_gamma   90.00
#
_symmetry.space_group_name_H-M   'P 1'
#
loop_
_entity.id
_entity.type
_entity.pdbx_description
1 polymer ?
#
loop_
_entity_poly.entity_id
_entity_poly.type
_entity_poly.pdbx_seq_one_letter_code
_entity_poly.pdbx_strand_id
1 'polypeptide(L)'
;MIVDAEFKDLAGRPRTLRELVSKQPFTVIAVTSPTCPLSRKYAPTLAALEDDWKGRGVQFAFAGAIASDPPESLAALAREHALDGCITADAAHDLLKALRAESTTEVFLIDRALTLHYRGAVDDQYGLGYQKAEPTQNYLALALTAVTAHQRPRLAATTAPGCALEFPETAAAPAVASLTWHGEISRIIQRNCQECHRPGGTGPFEMIKMEDVTGHAAMIKKVVTKGIMPPWFAAPQTGVHAITWSNDRSLSETDRSALLTWLAGDRAPGDPSEAPVPLTWPQEWAMGTPDTVVEIPAPVAVAPTGRMKYQYREVTTSFSGDRWVTGIEVRPSALAQVHHVLVFASPPGQRRVTDGDDFFAAYVPGSSATVYPDGYAKKLPAGSRLTFQLHYTPNGTATEDRTRLGLRFTDKAPRYEVHVAAAKQHAIFIPPGAPNHEVKGILRVPFDSQIISFMPHMHMRGKAFRYDLVDPAGQRRELLNVPAYDFNWQLQYRAAEPVLAMTGSRIEASAWYDNSPENPNNPDPSKTVRWGDQTEEEMMIGYLEYVRVPAAAGDTAGSAKEAPLSLTPKALGLLGRRLDLDRDNRVSTAEAGSAFLTLHQRLDRNRDGFVTGEEVKAAAATHR
;
A
#
# COMPACT_ATOMS: atom_id res chain seq x y z
N MET A 1 -18.87 21.10 -31.99
CA MET A 1 -17.65 21.71 -32.57
C MET A 1 -16.83 22.30 -31.43
N ILE A 2 -15.54 22.01 -31.41
CA ILE A 2 -14.61 22.61 -30.42
C ILE A 2 -14.18 23.99 -30.94
N VAL A 3 -13.95 24.92 -30.04
CA VAL A 3 -13.45 26.26 -30.37
C VAL A 3 -11.96 26.13 -30.72
N ASP A 4 -11.52 26.84 -31.76
CA ASP A 4 -10.09 26.89 -32.09
C ASP A 4 -9.32 27.59 -30.98
N ALA A 5 -8.17 27.08 -30.62
CA ALA A 5 -7.35 27.58 -29.54
C ALA A 5 -5.87 27.64 -29.94
N GLU A 6 -5.17 28.65 -29.44
CA GLU A 6 -3.74 28.78 -29.58
C GLU A 6 -3.03 28.06 -28.43
N PHE A 7 -1.90 27.45 -28.74
CA PHE A 7 -1.01 26.83 -27.76
C PHE A 7 0.44 26.88 -28.24
N LYS A 8 1.39 26.50 -27.39
CA LYS A 8 2.81 26.41 -27.77
C LYS A 8 3.25 24.95 -27.75
N ASP A 9 4.00 24.53 -28.77
CA ASP A 9 4.69 23.23 -28.71
C ASP A 9 5.89 23.31 -27.73
N LEU A 10 6.54 22.16 -27.43
CA LEU A 10 7.69 22.11 -26.53
C LEU A 10 8.87 22.98 -26.95
N ALA A 11 8.97 23.36 -28.24
CA ALA A 11 9.96 24.29 -28.76
C ALA A 11 9.54 25.76 -28.60
N GLY A 12 8.42 26.03 -27.94
CA GLY A 12 7.87 27.37 -27.74
C GLY A 12 7.21 27.99 -28.98
N ARG A 13 7.04 27.24 -30.07
CA ARG A 13 6.45 27.74 -31.31
C ARG A 13 4.93 27.82 -31.17
N PRO A 14 4.31 28.95 -31.56
CA PRO A 14 2.85 29.06 -31.54
C PRO A 14 2.22 28.09 -32.56
N ARG A 15 1.11 27.49 -32.16
CA ARG A 15 0.29 26.57 -32.95
C ARG A 15 -1.17 26.86 -32.69
N THR A 16 -2.04 26.43 -33.60
CA THR A 16 -3.49 26.42 -33.35
C THR A 16 -4.01 24.98 -33.40
N LEU A 17 -5.14 24.77 -32.73
CA LEU A 17 -5.82 23.48 -32.74
C LEU A 17 -6.22 23.12 -34.19
N ARG A 18 -6.66 24.10 -34.99
CA ARG A 18 -7.00 23.92 -36.41
C ARG A 18 -5.81 23.46 -37.24
N GLU A 19 -4.64 24.04 -37.04
CA GLU A 19 -3.42 23.60 -37.71
C GLU A 19 -3.06 22.16 -37.35
N LEU A 20 -3.19 21.82 -36.05
CA LEU A 20 -2.91 20.49 -35.58
C LEU A 20 -3.81 19.45 -36.24
N VAL A 21 -5.14 19.64 -36.23
CA VAL A 21 -6.09 18.64 -36.75
C VAL A 21 -6.14 18.58 -38.27
N SER A 22 -5.58 19.58 -38.98
CA SER A 22 -5.60 19.62 -40.46
C SER A 22 -4.73 18.55 -41.14
N LYS A 23 -3.73 18.01 -40.42
CA LYS A 23 -2.69 17.13 -40.99
C LYS A 23 -3.20 15.73 -41.32
N GLN A 24 -4.13 15.20 -40.53
CA GLN A 24 -4.73 13.88 -40.72
C GLN A 24 -6.26 13.95 -40.62
N PRO A 25 -7.01 12.98 -41.17
CA PRO A 25 -8.48 12.93 -41.02
C PRO A 25 -8.95 13.01 -39.58
N PHE A 26 -8.23 12.34 -38.68
CA PHE A 26 -8.55 12.31 -37.23
C PHE A 26 -7.31 12.62 -36.39
N THR A 27 -7.53 13.27 -35.26
CA THR A 27 -6.50 13.58 -34.27
C THR A 27 -6.96 13.12 -32.89
N VAL A 28 -6.13 12.36 -32.21
CA VAL A 28 -6.27 12.06 -30.77
C VAL A 28 -5.42 13.07 -30.01
N ILE A 29 -6.03 13.82 -29.10
CA ILE A 29 -5.32 14.65 -28.12
C ILE A 29 -5.40 13.94 -26.78
N ALA A 30 -4.27 13.49 -26.26
CA ALA A 30 -4.17 12.85 -24.95
C ALA A 30 -3.63 13.86 -23.93
N VAL A 31 -4.40 14.14 -22.90
CA VAL A 31 -3.97 14.97 -21.78
C VAL A 31 -3.03 14.17 -20.89
N THR A 32 -1.87 14.73 -20.58
CA THR A 32 -0.83 13.98 -19.84
C THR A 32 -0.12 14.84 -18.81
N SER A 33 0.56 14.17 -17.88
CA SER A 33 1.45 14.81 -16.88
C SER A 33 2.48 13.79 -16.39
N PRO A 34 3.77 14.12 -16.35
CA PRO A 34 4.82 13.25 -15.79
C PRO A 34 4.68 13.03 -14.29
N THR A 35 3.99 13.93 -13.56
CA THR A 35 3.71 13.81 -12.12
C THR A 35 2.41 13.06 -11.81
N CYS A 36 1.60 12.74 -12.83
CA CYS A 36 0.40 11.92 -12.64
C CYS A 36 0.73 10.43 -12.79
N PRO A 37 0.54 9.60 -11.72
CA PRO A 37 0.83 8.16 -11.81
C PRO A 37 0.04 7.44 -12.90
N LEU A 38 -1.20 7.86 -13.14
CA LEU A 38 -2.05 7.25 -14.16
C LEU A 38 -1.64 7.64 -15.58
N SER A 39 -1.18 8.88 -15.80
CA SER A 39 -0.59 9.27 -17.09
C SER A 39 0.63 8.42 -17.44
N ARG A 40 1.51 8.17 -16.48
CA ARG A 40 2.67 7.29 -16.68
C ARG A 40 2.25 5.86 -17.00
N LYS A 41 1.26 5.30 -16.31
CA LYS A 41 0.73 3.95 -16.58
C LYS A 41 0.11 3.83 -17.97
N TYR A 42 -0.55 4.88 -18.46
CA TYR A 42 -1.17 4.89 -19.79
C TYR A 42 -0.19 5.21 -20.92
N ALA A 43 1.00 5.75 -20.65
CA ALA A 43 1.95 6.11 -21.69
C ALA A 43 2.32 4.96 -22.64
N PRO A 44 2.62 3.72 -22.15
CA PRO A 44 2.86 2.57 -23.04
C PRO A 44 1.65 2.21 -23.92
N THR A 45 0.44 2.27 -23.36
CA THR A 45 -0.80 1.98 -24.10
C THR A 45 -1.05 3.02 -25.17
N LEU A 46 -0.82 4.30 -24.88
CA LEU A 46 -0.96 5.38 -25.84
C LEU A 46 0.08 5.30 -26.96
N ALA A 47 1.33 4.93 -26.65
CA ALA A 47 2.38 4.71 -27.63
C ALA A 47 2.01 3.55 -28.59
N ALA A 48 1.54 2.43 -28.04
CA ALA A 48 1.09 1.30 -28.85
C ALA A 48 -0.09 1.68 -29.77
N LEU A 49 -1.07 2.44 -29.24
CA LEU A 49 -2.20 2.94 -30.06
C LEU A 49 -1.72 3.93 -31.11
N GLU A 50 -0.78 4.81 -30.82
CA GLU A 50 -0.19 5.73 -31.79
C GLU A 50 0.46 4.95 -32.95
N ASP A 51 1.27 3.94 -32.65
CA ASP A 51 1.95 3.12 -33.65
C ASP A 51 0.94 2.30 -34.50
N ASP A 52 -0.04 1.66 -33.87
CA ASP A 52 -1.09 0.88 -34.54
C ASP A 52 -1.95 1.70 -35.52
N TRP A 53 -2.17 2.98 -35.18
CA TRP A 53 -3.03 3.86 -36.00
C TRP A 53 -2.25 4.80 -36.89
N LYS A 54 -0.93 4.87 -36.75
CA LYS A 54 -0.04 5.56 -37.67
C LYS A 54 -0.21 5.02 -39.09
N GLY A 55 -0.47 5.91 -40.03
CA GLY A 55 -0.74 5.49 -41.42
C GLY A 55 -2.20 5.10 -41.73
N ARG A 56 -3.08 5.07 -40.72
CA ARG A 56 -4.52 4.83 -40.93
C ARG A 56 -5.36 6.11 -40.87
N GLY A 57 -4.73 7.27 -41.11
CA GLY A 57 -5.41 8.57 -41.11
C GLY A 57 -5.63 9.15 -39.70
N VAL A 58 -4.94 8.64 -38.72
CA VAL A 58 -4.96 9.13 -37.33
C VAL A 58 -3.59 9.65 -36.92
N GLN A 59 -3.54 10.78 -36.24
CA GLN A 59 -2.35 11.27 -35.55
C GLN A 59 -2.65 11.46 -34.07
N PHE A 60 -1.59 11.48 -33.27
CA PHE A 60 -1.66 11.73 -31.84
C PHE A 60 -0.99 13.07 -31.49
N ALA A 61 -1.46 13.69 -30.42
CA ALA A 61 -0.83 14.82 -29.76
C ALA A 61 -0.97 14.65 -28.23
N PHE A 62 0.01 15.13 -27.49
CA PHE A 62 0.08 14.99 -26.04
C PHE A 62 0.13 16.37 -25.40
N ALA A 63 -0.90 16.71 -24.59
CA ALA A 63 -1.03 18.01 -23.96
C ALA A 63 -0.66 17.92 -22.47
N GLY A 64 0.42 18.58 -22.07
CA GLY A 64 0.82 18.74 -20.67
C GLY A 64 -0.21 19.58 -19.92
N ALA A 65 -0.66 19.08 -18.77
CA ALA A 65 -1.82 19.63 -18.07
C ALA A 65 -1.50 20.32 -16.75
N ILE A 66 -0.36 20.05 -16.15
CA ILE A 66 0.01 20.59 -14.84
C ILE A 66 1.03 21.71 -15.04
N ALA A 67 0.69 22.92 -14.59
CA ALA A 67 1.52 24.11 -14.82
C ALA A 67 2.90 24.04 -14.13
N SER A 68 3.01 23.28 -13.04
CA SER A 68 4.28 23.04 -12.34
C SER A 68 5.14 21.95 -12.97
N ASP A 69 4.64 21.19 -13.96
CA ASP A 69 5.44 20.20 -14.67
C ASP A 69 6.42 20.89 -15.62
N PRO A 70 7.75 20.73 -15.45
CA PRO A 70 8.71 21.33 -16.36
C PRO A 70 8.58 20.74 -17.78
N PRO A 71 8.73 21.54 -18.86
CA PRO A 71 8.70 21.04 -20.23
C PRO A 71 9.69 19.91 -20.50
N GLU A 72 10.84 19.91 -19.81
CA GLU A 72 11.86 18.86 -19.90
C GLU A 72 11.36 17.53 -19.39
N SER A 73 10.50 17.53 -18.36
CA SER A 73 9.91 16.31 -17.79
C SER A 73 8.86 15.71 -18.74
N LEU A 74 8.09 16.55 -19.44
CA LEU A 74 7.18 16.10 -20.51
C LEU A 74 7.97 15.50 -21.68
N ALA A 75 9.06 16.16 -22.08
CA ALA A 75 9.93 15.65 -23.12
C ALA A 75 10.62 14.34 -22.71
N ALA A 76 10.96 14.19 -21.43
CA ALA A 76 11.53 12.95 -20.91
C ALA A 76 10.50 11.80 -20.94
N LEU A 77 9.27 12.05 -20.50
CA LEU A 77 8.17 11.07 -20.54
C LEU A 77 7.92 10.59 -21.99
N ALA A 78 7.91 11.52 -22.94
CA ALA A 78 7.72 11.19 -24.35
C ALA A 78 8.84 10.32 -24.92
N ARG A 79 10.11 10.65 -24.62
CA ARG A 79 11.25 9.82 -25.04
C ARG A 79 11.25 8.44 -24.38
N GLU A 80 10.95 8.37 -23.09
CA GLU A 80 10.90 7.12 -22.32
C GLU A 80 9.91 6.12 -22.95
N HIS A 81 8.78 6.61 -23.45
CA HIS A 81 7.70 5.77 -23.97
C HIS A 81 7.57 5.80 -25.50
N ALA A 82 8.50 6.46 -26.21
CA ALA A 82 8.46 6.60 -27.68
C ALA A 82 7.14 7.21 -28.18
N LEU A 83 6.66 8.28 -27.52
CA LEU A 83 5.52 9.06 -27.99
C LEU A 83 5.99 10.01 -29.10
N ASP A 84 5.57 9.78 -30.34
CA ASP A 84 6.04 10.51 -31.52
C ASP A 84 5.19 11.75 -31.85
N GLY A 85 3.99 11.85 -31.30
CA GLY A 85 3.03 12.91 -31.57
C GLY A 85 3.49 14.29 -31.13
N CYS A 86 2.77 15.31 -31.58
CA CYS A 86 3.01 16.69 -31.17
C CYS A 86 2.83 16.84 -29.65
N ILE A 87 3.90 17.26 -28.96
CA ILE A 87 3.85 17.47 -27.52
C ILE A 87 3.73 18.96 -27.25
N THR A 88 2.83 19.35 -26.36
CA THR A 88 2.63 20.73 -25.96
C THR A 88 2.76 20.89 -24.46
N ALA A 89 3.41 21.97 -24.01
CA ALA A 89 3.34 22.46 -22.64
C ALA A 89 2.37 23.64 -22.64
N ASP A 90 1.07 23.37 -22.51
CA ASP A 90 0.01 24.38 -22.54
C ASP A 90 -0.05 25.13 -21.20
N ALA A 91 0.96 25.92 -20.90
CA ALA A 91 1.10 26.65 -19.63
C ALA A 91 -0.05 27.63 -19.36
N ALA A 92 -0.67 28.14 -20.41
CA ALA A 92 -1.87 29.00 -20.30
C ALA A 92 -3.17 28.22 -20.24
N HIS A 93 -3.08 26.90 -20.48
CA HIS A 93 -4.22 25.98 -20.55
C HIS A 93 -5.30 26.36 -21.58
N ASP A 94 -4.97 27.14 -22.61
CA ASP A 94 -5.96 27.60 -23.57
C ASP A 94 -6.49 26.46 -24.44
N LEU A 95 -5.62 25.51 -24.83
CA LEU A 95 -6.02 24.26 -25.50
C LEU A 95 -6.91 23.42 -24.60
N LEU A 96 -6.51 23.21 -23.34
CA LEU A 96 -7.24 22.36 -22.40
C LEU A 96 -8.58 22.99 -21.99
N LYS A 97 -8.66 24.33 -21.88
CA LYS A 97 -9.92 25.07 -21.67
C LYS A 97 -10.86 24.92 -22.86
N ALA A 98 -10.34 25.05 -24.10
CA ALA A 98 -11.13 24.85 -25.32
C ALA A 98 -11.70 23.43 -25.41
N LEU A 99 -10.92 22.42 -24.99
CA LEU A 99 -11.32 21.02 -24.89
C LEU A 99 -12.24 20.77 -23.69
N ARG A 100 -12.30 21.66 -22.72
CA ARG A 100 -12.95 21.46 -21.40
C ARG A 100 -12.43 20.18 -20.74
N ALA A 101 -11.12 20.02 -20.71
CA ALA A 101 -10.48 18.85 -20.12
C ALA A 101 -10.71 18.82 -18.60
N GLU A 102 -10.97 17.63 -18.05
CA GLU A 102 -11.29 17.43 -16.65
C GLU A 102 -10.22 16.60 -15.91
N SER A 103 -9.35 15.91 -16.67
CA SER A 103 -8.41 14.95 -16.11
C SER A 103 -7.14 14.80 -16.96
N THR A 104 -6.01 14.50 -16.29
CA THR A 104 -4.70 14.27 -16.93
C THR A 104 -4.59 12.99 -17.75
N THR A 105 -5.61 12.16 -17.86
CA THR A 105 -5.62 10.96 -18.71
C THR A 105 -6.78 10.98 -19.69
N GLU A 106 -7.41 12.14 -19.81
CA GLU A 106 -8.52 12.28 -20.76
C GLU A 106 -8.00 12.34 -22.19
N VAL A 107 -8.69 11.66 -23.09
CA VAL A 107 -8.39 11.70 -24.53
C VAL A 107 -9.55 12.30 -25.30
N PHE A 108 -9.23 13.00 -26.39
CA PHE A 108 -10.17 13.66 -27.28
C PHE A 108 -9.91 13.21 -28.72
N LEU A 109 -10.90 12.61 -29.36
CA LEU A 109 -10.85 12.20 -30.76
C LEU A 109 -11.62 13.22 -31.61
N ILE A 110 -10.91 13.95 -32.48
CA ILE A 110 -11.39 15.12 -33.20
C ILE A 110 -11.10 14.95 -34.69
N ASP A 111 -12.00 15.42 -35.58
CA ASP A 111 -11.77 15.48 -37.01
C ASP A 111 -11.26 16.86 -37.48
N ARG A 112 -10.95 16.99 -38.78
CA ARG A 112 -10.48 18.24 -39.40
C ARG A 112 -11.47 19.39 -39.31
N ALA A 113 -12.76 19.11 -39.09
CA ALA A 113 -13.80 20.12 -38.89
C ALA A 113 -13.95 20.55 -37.43
N LEU A 114 -13.06 20.12 -36.54
CA LEU A 114 -13.14 20.33 -35.09
C LEU A 114 -14.38 19.67 -34.46
N THR A 115 -14.90 18.61 -35.06
CA THR A 115 -15.97 17.81 -34.49
C THR A 115 -15.39 16.82 -33.50
N LEU A 116 -15.90 16.83 -32.29
CA LEU A 116 -15.55 15.86 -31.25
C LEU A 116 -16.34 14.56 -31.47
N HIS A 117 -15.65 13.46 -31.64
CA HIS A 117 -16.23 12.14 -31.83
C HIS A 117 -16.24 11.29 -30.56
N TYR A 118 -15.19 11.45 -29.74
CA TYR A 118 -15.07 10.78 -28.45
C TYR A 118 -14.28 11.65 -27.48
N ARG A 119 -14.66 11.60 -26.19
CA ARG A 119 -13.84 12.10 -25.08
C ARG A 119 -13.91 11.13 -23.88
N GLY A 120 -12.85 11.03 -23.09
CA GLY A 120 -12.87 10.28 -21.84
C GLY A 120 -11.65 9.41 -21.64
N ALA A 121 -11.85 8.23 -21.04
CA ALA A 121 -10.78 7.29 -20.70
C ALA A 121 -10.21 6.60 -21.94
N VAL A 122 -8.95 6.21 -21.89
CA VAL A 122 -8.32 5.32 -22.89
C VAL A 122 -9.00 3.96 -22.88
N ASP A 123 -9.12 3.38 -21.68
CA ASP A 123 -9.77 2.11 -21.38
C ASP A 123 -10.25 2.09 -19.92
N ASP A 124 -10.63 0.93 -19.37
CA ASP A 124 -11.07 0.75 -17.99
C ASP A 124 -10.04 0.05 -17.09
N GLN A 125 -8.76 0.01 -17.50
CA GLN A 125 -7.72 -0.71 -16.78
C GLN A 125 -7.34 -0.04 -15.47
N TYR A 126 -7.24 1.29 -15.45
CA TYR A 126 -6.77 2.04 -14.29
C TYR A 126 -7.82 3.01 -13.77
N GLY A 127 -7.82 3.21 -12.45
CA GLY A 127 -8.63 4.23 -11.79
C GLY A 127 -8.04 4.69 -10.47
N LEU A 128 -8.71 5.62 -9.81
CA LEU A 128 -8.30 6.09 -8.50
C LEU A 128 -8.53 4.96 -7.47
N GLY A 129 -7.42 4.39 -6.97
CA GLY A 129 -7.45 3.30 -5.99
C GLY A 129 -7.63 1.90 -6.59
N TYR A 130 -7.67 1.73 -7.92
CA TYR A 130 -7.73 0.40 -8.52
C TYR A 130 -6.87 0.25 -9.78
N GLN A 131 -6.51 -1.01 -10.06
CA GLN A 131 -5.83 -1.43 -11.27
C GLN A 131 -6.27 -2.85 -11.66
N LYS A 132 -6.79 -3.02 -12.87
CA LYS A 132 -7.05 -4.33 -13.47
C LYS A 132 -5.77 -4.89 -14.11
N ALA A 133 -5.67 -6.21 -14.22
CA ALA A 133 -4.56 -6.85 -14.92
C ALA A 133 -4.53 -6.44 -16.41
N GLU A 134 -5.71 -6.44 -17.03
CA GLU A 134 -5.93 -6.04 -18.42
C GLU A 134 -7.25 -5.28 -18.51
N PRO A 135 -7.41 -4.38 -19.51
CA PRO A 135 -8.68 -3.70 -19.72
C PRO A 135 -9.76 -4.67 -20.18
N THR A 136 -10.97 -4.46 -19.73
CA THR A 136 -12.16 -5.18 -20.24
C THR A 136 -12.90 -4.37 -21.32
N GLN A 137 -12.65 -3.05 -21.38
CA GLN A 137 -13.23 -2.12 -22.34
C GLN A 137 -12.15 -1.19 -22.89
N ASN A 138 -11.85 -1.30 -24.18
CA ASN A 138 -10.86 -0.47 -24.88
C ASN A 138 -11.55 0.72 -25.57
N TYR A 139 -11.99 1.71 -24.80
CA TYR A 139 -12.87 2.78 -25.27
C TYR A 139 -12.30 3.57 -26.45
N LEU A 140 -11.05 4.04 -26.35
CA LEU A 140 -10.41 4.81 -27.43
C LEU A 140 -10.22 3.97 -28.68
N ALA A 141 -9.75 2.74 -28.57
CA ALA A 141 -9.56 1.84 -29.71
C ALA A 141 -10.88 1.54 -30.44
N LEU A 142 -11.98 1.34 -29.70
CA LEU A 142 -13.32 1.15 -30.27
C LEU A 142 -13.80 2.42 -30.98
N ALA A 143 -13.55 3.61 -30.42
CA ALA A 143 -13.91 4.88 -31.04
C ALA A 143 -13.12 5.10 -32.36
N LEU A 144 -11.80 4.84 -32.32
CA LEU A 144 -10.93 4.92 -33.51
C LEU A 144 -11.39 3.97 -34.61
N THR A 145 -11.70 2.73 -34.27
CA THR A 145 -12.25 1.74 -35.24
C THR A 145 -13.53 2.24 -35.88
N ALA A 146 -14.45 2.83 -35.12
CA ALA A 146 -15.70 3.33 -35.64
C ALA A 146 -15.50 4.50 -36.61
N VAL A 147 -14.72 5.54 -36.21
CA VAL A 147 -14.58 6.74 -37.06
C VAL A 147 -13.83 6.45 -38.36
N THR A 148 -12.81 5.59 -38.32
CA THR A 148 -12.08 5.19 -39.56
C THR A 148 -12.91 4.32 -40.48
N ALA A 149 -13.93 3.64 -39.97
CA ALA A 149 -14.95 2.95 -40.77
C ALA A 149 -16.12 3.88 -41.15
N HIS A 150 -15.99 5.20 -40.96
CA HIS A 150 -17.05 6.20 -41.21
C HIS A 150 -18.33 5.97 -40.40
N GLN A 151 -18.19 5.38 -39.21
CA GLN A 151 -19.29 5.14 -38.26
C GLN A 151 -19.16 6.04 -37.04
N ARG A 152 -20.27 6.30 -36.36
CA ARG A 152 -20.24 6.98 -35.07
C ARG A 152 -19.82 6.01 -33.97
N PRO A 153 -18.92 6.43 -33.04
CA PRO A 153 -18.62 5.64 -31.86
C PRO A 153 -19.90 5.31 -31.08
N ARG A 154 -20.02 4.08 -30.62
CA ARG A 154 -21.16 3.65 -29.80
C ARG A 154 -21.24 4.41 -28.47
N LEU A 155 -20.08 4.71 -27.88
CA LEU A 155 -19.92 5.58 -26.72
C LEU A 155 -19.17 6.84 -27.19
N ALA A 156 -19.80 8.01 -27.00
CA ALA A 156 -19.20 9.29 -27.34
C ALA A 156 -18.40 9.91 -26.17
N ALA A 157 -18.68 9.48 -24.95
CA ALA A 157 -17.98 9.97 -23.76
C ALA A 157 -17.93 8.91 -22.64
N THR A 158 -16.84 8.96 -21.87
CA THR A 158 -16.65 8.24 -20.60
C THR A 158 -15.92 9.14 -19.61
N THR A 159 -15.81 8.74 -18.35
CA THR A 159 -15.04 9.49 -17.34
C THR A 159 -13.59 8.99 -17.33
N ALA A 160 -12.63 9.91 -17.48
CA ALA A 160 -11.22 9.59 -17.39
C ALA A 160 -10.74 9.57 -15.92
N PRO A 161 -9.87 8.63 -15.53
CA PRO A 161 -9.53 8.40 -14.12
C PRO A 161 -8.40 9.28 -13.57
N GLY A 162 -7.73 10.07 -14.38
CA GLY A 162 -6.51 10.82 -14.04
C GLY A 162 -6.63 11.85 -12.91
N CYS A 163 -5.57 12.63 -12.72
CA CYS A 163 -5.58 13.73 -11.79
C CYS A 163 -6.59 14.78 -12.24
N ALA A 164 -7.46 15.22 -11.33
CA ALA A 164 -8.46 16.25 -11.62
C ALA A 164 -7.79 17.57 -11.99
N LEU A 165 -8.31 18.24 -13.00
CA LEU A 165 -7.86 19.54 -13.47
C LEU A 165 -8.86 20.62 -13.08
N GLU A 166 -8.37 21.81 -12.86
CA GLU A 166 -9.19 23.02 -12.75
C GLU A 166 -8.51 24.16 -13.49
N PHE A 167 -9.32 24.98 -14.12
CA PHE A 167 -8.87 26.19 -14.81
C PHE A 167 -9.51 27.37 -14.08
N PRO A 168 -8.74 28.14 -13.27
CA PRO A 168 -9.31 29.24 -12.52
C PRO A 168 -10.01 30.21 -13.49
N GLU A 169 -11.32 30.36 -13.35
CA GLU A 169 -12.01 31.51 -13.90
C GLU A 169 -11.70 32.71 -13.00
N THR A 170 -11.60 33.88 -13.58
CA THR A 170 -11.09 35.12 -12.97
C THR A 170 -11.87 35.67 -11.75
N ALA A 171 -12.79 34.94 -11.17
CA ALA A 171 -13.53 35.32 -9.97
C ALA A 171 -13.23 34.35 -8.82
N ALA A 172 -12.13 34.58 -8.10
CA ALA A 172 -11.88 33.92 -6.83
C ALA A 172 -12.93 34.27 -5.79
N ALA A 173 -13.34 33.30 -4.97
CA ALA A 173 -14.09 33.59 -3.77
C ALA A 173 -13.31 34.58 -2.89
N PRO A 174 -13.98 35.49 -2.13
CA PRO A 174 -13.28 36.47 -1.31
C PRO A 174 -12.31 35.77 -0.35
N ALA A 175 -11.06 36.26 -0.31
CA ALA A 175 -10.02 35.76 0.56
C ALA A 175 -10.49 35.75 2.03
N VAL A 176 -10.33 34.63 2.71
CA VAL A 176 -10.37 34.59 4.17
C VAL A 176 -9.03 35.18 4.62
N ALA A 177 -9.03 36.41 5.08
CA ALA A 177 -7.84 37.24 5.33
C ALA A 177 -6.77 36.63 6.27
N SER A 178 -7.01 35.47 6.86
CA SER A 178 -6.12 34.77 7.79
C SER A 178 -5.48 33.51 7.21
N LEU A 179 -5.93 32.97 6.07
CA LEU A 179 -5.39 31.73 5.50
C LEU A 179 -4.44 32.05 4.34
N THR A 180 -3.15 31.97 4.63
CA THR A 180 -2.09 32.22 3.64
C THR A 180 -1.12 31.05 3.56
N TRP A 181 -0.41 30.93 2.42
CA TRP A 181 0.60 29.88 2.26
C TRP A 181 1.68 29.98 3.33
N HIS A 182 2.32 31.14 3.48
CA HIS A 182 3.43 31.32 4.42
C HIS A 182 2.98 31.29 5.90
N GLY A 183 1.73 31.64 6.17
CA GLY A 183 1.14 31.57 7.50
C GLY A 183 0.78 30.14 7.89
N GLU A 184 -0.44 29.70 7.61
CA GLU A 184 -0.98 28.45 8.14
C GLU A 184 -0.76 27.25 7.20
N ILE A 185 -0.94 27.43 5.86
CA ILE A 185 -1.07 26.30 4.94
C ILE A 185 0.22 25.52 4.79
N SER A 186 1.37 26.19 4.66
CA SER A 186 2.66 25.50 4.56
C SER A 186 2.97 24.65 5.80
N ARG A 187 2.52 25.08 6.99
CA ARG A 187 2.66 24.31 8.24
C ARG A 187 1.81 23.03 8.22
N ILE A 188 0.57 23.14 7.72
CA ILE A 188 -0.31 21.96 7.53
C ILE A 188 0.35 20.97 6.57
N ILE A 189 0.84 21.47 5.43
CA ILE A 189 1.53 20.65 4.43
C ILE A 189 2.79 19.98 5.00
N GLN A 190 3.60 20.72 5.77
CA GLN A 190 4.79 20.15 6.41
C GLN A 190 4.46 19.00 7.35
N ARG A 191 3.47 19.18 8.23
CA ARG A 191 3.10 18.18 9.23
C ARG A 191 2.50 16.92 8.63
N ASN A 192 1.67 17.05 7.57
CA ASN A 192 0.78 15.97 7.16
C ASN A 192 1.10 15.41 5.76
N CYS A 193 1.87 16.11 4.92
CA CYS A 193 2.07 15.74 3.52
C CYS A 193 3.53 15.49 3.15
N GLN A 194 4.46 16.32 3.64
CA GLN A 194 5.86 16.33 3.18
C GLN A 194 6.66 15.09 3.57
N GLU A 195 6.21 14.27 4.50
CA GLU A 195 6.89 12.99 4.77
C GLU A 195 6.97 12.13 3.50
N CYS A 196 5.92 12.15 2.67
CA CYS A 196 5.85 11.42 1.42
C CYS A 196 6.08 12.32 0.20
N HIS A 197 5.53 13.55 0.19
CA HIS A 197 5.56 14.50 -0.93
C HIS A 197 6.78 15.43 -0.86
N ARG A 198 7.97 14.87 -1.00
CA ARG A 198 9.27 15.56 -0.94
C ARG A 198 10.26 14.95 -1.91
N PRO A 199 11.41 15.59 -2.19
CA PRO A 199 12.46 14.98 -3.00
C PRO A 199 12.86 13.59 -2.49
N GLY A 200 12.81 12.58 -3.36
CA GLY A 200 13.11 11.19 -3.01
C GLY A 200 12.09 10.52 -2.08
N GLY A 201 10.94 11.13 -1.85
CA GLY A 201 9.82 10.53 -1.13
C GLY A 201 8.99 9.58 -2.00
N THR A 202 7.95 8.97 -1.40
CA THR A 202 7.06 8.04 -2.09
C THR A 202 5.90 8.72 -2.82
N GLY A 203 5.65 10.01 -2.55
CA GLY A 203 4.60 10.79 -3.23
C GLY A 203 4.96 11.01 -4.71
N PRO A 204 3.97 11.05 -5.61
CA PRO A 204 4.20 11.16 -7.05
C PRO A 204 4.66 12.56 -7.49
N PHE A 205 4.51 13.56 -6.64
CA PHE A 205 4.97 14.93 -6.81
C PHE A 205 5.35 15.54 -5.46
N GLU A 206 6.17 16.57 -5.49
CA GLU A 206 6.58 17.28 -4.30
C GLU A 206 5.49 18.26 -3.83
N MET A 207 5.48 18.62 -2.55
CA MET A 207 4.63 19.66 -1.95
C MET A 207 5.52 20.58 -1.08
N ILE A 208 6.66 21.00 -1.62
CA ILE A 208 7.61 21.85 -0.92
C ILE A 208 7.31 23.33 -1.16
N LYS A 209 6.92 23.67 -2.39
CA LYS A 209 6.62 25.03 -2.83
C LYS A 209 5.12 25.23 -3.01
N MET A 210 4.71 26.48 -2.97
CA MET A 210 3.33 26.86 -3.23
C MET A 210 2.85 26.42 -4.63
N GLU A 211 3.72 26.55 -5.62
CA GLU A 211 3.44 26.18 -7.01
C GLU A 211 3.16 24.68 -7.16
N ASP A 212 3.86 23.82 -6.41
CA ASP A 212 3.63 22.37 -6.40
C ASP A 212 2.20 22.05 -5.93
N VAL A 213 1.76 22.73 -4.88
CA VAL A 213 0.44 22.54 -4.27
C VAL A 213 -0.67 23.15 -5.13
N THR A 214 -0.46 24.36 -5.66
CA THR A 214 -1.45 25.02 -6.51
C THR A 214 -1.60 24.34 -7.87
N GLY A 215 -0.52 23.82 -8.44
CA GLY A 215 -0.55 23.03 -9.67
C GLY A 215 -1.39 21.74 -9.56
N HIS A 216 -1.49 21.19 -8.36
CA HIS A 216 -2.27 19.97 -8.09
C HIS A 216 -3.53 20.22 -7.25
N ALA A 217 -3.98 21.47 -7.14
CA ALA A 217 -5.04 21.89 -6.21
C ALA A 217 -6.35 21.12 -6.37
N ALA A 218 -6.82 20.89 -7.60
CA ALA A 218 -8.05 20.14 -7.85
C ALA A 218 -7.92 18.68 -7.36
N MET A 219 -6.79 18.04 -7.60
CA MET A 219 -6.55 16.67 -7.13
C MET A 219 -6.42 16.61 -5.62
N ILE A 220 -5.69 17.54 -5.00
CA ILE A 220 -5.56 17.63 -3.54
C ILE A 220 -6.95 17.83 -2.89
N LYS A 221 -7.76 18.76 -3.40
CA LYS A 221 -9.15 18.93 -2.94
C LYS A 221 -9.93 17.61 -3.01
N LYS A 222 -9.86 16.93 -4.15
CA LYS A 222 -10.58 15.66 -4.39
C LYS A 222 -10.18 14.57 -3.40
N VAL A 223 -8.89 14.34 -3.19
CA VAL A 223 -8.41 13.23 -2.33
C VAL A 223 -8.54 13.53 -0.84
N VAL A 224 -8.37 14.80 -0.43
CA VAL A 224 -8.58 15.23 0.97
C VAL A 224 -10.07 15.20 1.33
N THR A 225 -10.96 15.65 0.43
CA THR A 225 -12.41 15.57 0.64
C THR A 225 -12.89 14.13 0.76
N LYS A 226 -12.33 13.22 -0.02
CA LYS A 226 -12.66 11.78 0.02
C LYS A 226 -11.98 11.01 1.15
N GLY A 227 -11.09 11.63 1.93
CA GLY A 227 -10.32 10.96 2.98
C GLY A 227 -9.31 9.93 2.46
N ILE A 228 -8.88 10.05 1.19
CA ILE A 228 -7.85 9.19 0.59
C ILE A 228 -6.45 9.66 1.02
N MET A 229 -6.27 10.97 1.20
CA MET A 229 -5.03 11.61 1.64
C MET A 229 -5.28 12.57 2.80
N PRO A 230 -4.36 12.56 3.80
CA PRO A 230 -3.28 11.61 4.01
C PRO A 230 -3.80 10.18 4.20
N PRO A 231 -3.02 9.12 3.85
CA PRO A 231 -3.48 7.75 4.01
C PRO A 231 -3.51 7.37 5.50
N TRP A 232 -4.67 7.45 6.09
CA TRP A 232 -4.96 7.04 7.45
C TRP A 232 -6.40 6.57 7.56
N PHE A 233 -6.61 5.29 7.90
CA PHE A 233 -7.93 4.66 7.79
C PHE A 233 -8.46 4.14 9.14
N ALA A 234 -7.72 4.32 10.25
CA ALA A 234 -8.24 4.02 11.57
C ALA A 234 -9.38 4.97 11.92
N ALA A 235 -10.52 4.43 12.30
CA ALA A 235 -11.63 5.22 12.80
C ALA A 235 -11.23 5.93 14.11
N PRO A 236 -11.63 7.19 14.31
CA PRO A 236 -11.42 7.88 15.57
C PRO A 236 -12.09 7.12 16.72
N GLN A 237 -11.38 6.97 17.82
CA GLN A 237 -11.92 6.38 19.04
C GLN A 237 -12.19 7.47 20.08
N THR A 238 -13.20 7.26 20.94
CA THR A 238 -13.56 8.16 22.02
C THR A 238 -13.71 7.41 23.34
N GLY A 239 -13.62 8.14 24.45
CA GLY A 239 -13.76 7.56 25.79
C GLY A 239 -12.44 7.19 26.45
N VAL A 240 -12.52 6.69 27.68
CA VAL A 240 -11.35 6.45 28.56
C VAL A 240 -10.42 5.32 28.11
N HIS A 241 -10.89 4.51 27.20
CA HIS A 241 -10.11 3.40 26.63
C HIS A 241 -9.70 3.65 25.17
N ALA A 242 -9.88 4.87 24.66
CA ALA A 242 -9.45 5.23 23.31
C ALA A 242 -7.94 5.05 23.16
N ILE A 243 -7.54 4.41 22.06
CA ILE A 243 -6.14 4.26 21.71
C ILE A 243 -5.74 5.44 20.85
N THR A 244 -4.66 6.12 21.23
CA THR A 244 -4.00 7.13 20.42
C THR A 244 -2.83 6.49 19.67
N TRP A 245 -2.55 7.02 18.48
CA TRP A 245 -1.56 6.43 17.58
C TRP A 245 -0.35 7.34 17.46
N SER A 246 0.85 6.82 17.71
CA SER A 246 2.10 7.60 17.61
C SER A 246 2.48 7.97 16.19
N ASN A 247 1.90 7.30 15.20
CA ASN A 247 2.10 7.54 13.78
C ASN A 247 0.82 7.99 13.06
N ASP A 248 -0.12 8.65 13.78
CA ASP A 248 -1.33 9.22 13.20
C ASP A 248 -0.97 10.32 12.18
N ARG A 249 -1.50 10.20 10.99
CA ARG A 249 -1.33 11.13 9.87
C ARG A 249 -2.62 11.81 9.46
N SER A 250 -3.71 11.54 10.18
CA SER A 250 -4.99 12.15 9.86
C SER A 250 -4.90 13.67 9.94
N LEU A 251 -5.63 14.34 9.05
CA LEU A 251 -5.84 15.78 9.19
C LEU A 251 -6.86 16.04 10.29
N SER A 252 -6.54 16.96 11.19
CA SER A 252 -7.57 17.51 12.08
C SER A 252 -8.67 18.17 11.22
N GLU A 253 -9.89 18.24 11.73
CA GLU A 253 -10.97 18.92 11.01
C GLU A 253 -10.66 20.41 10.76
N THR A 254 -9.92 21.05 11.68
CA THR A 254 -9.44 22.43 11.52
C THR A 254 -8.45 22.53 10.36
N ASP A 255 -7.41 21.68 10.34
CA ASP A 255 -6.40 21.67 9.26
C ASP A 255 -7.02 21.32 7.91
N ARG A 256 -7.95 20.36 7.89
CA ARG A 256 -8.67 19.96 6.69
C ARG A 256 -9.51 21.11 6.12
N SER A 257 -10.28 21.75 6.99
CA SER A 257 -11.11 22.91 6.61
C SER A 257 -10.26 24.08 6.11
N ALA A 258 -9.18 24.41 6.80
CA ALA A 258 -8.25 25.47 6.40
C ALA A 258 -7.64 25.20 5.03
N LEU A 259 -7.10 23.98 4.81
CA LEU A 259 -6.51 23.59 3.54
C LEU A 259 -7.53 23.65 2.39
N LEU A 260 -8.72 23.08 2.57
CA LEU A 260 -9.76 23.07 1.54
C LEU A 260 -10.28 24.48 1.23
N THR A 261 -10.41 25.34 2.25
CA THR A 261 -10.82 26.75 2.08
C THR A 261 -9.78 27.53 1.30
N TRP A 262 -8.51 27.40 1.65
CA TRP A 262 -7.43 28.08 0.92
C TRP A 262 -7.33 27.60 -0.54
N LEU A 263 -7.42 26.27 -0.77
CA LEU A 263 -7.41 25.70 -2.12
C LEU A 263 -8.61 26.14 -2.98
N ALA A 264 -9.74 26.45 -2.37
CA ALA A 264 -10.93 26.94 -3.07
C ALA A 264 -10.91 28.45 -3.31
N GLY A 265 -10.14 29.21 -2.52
CA GLY A 265 -10.03 30.66 -2.59
C GLY A 265 -8.98 31.17 -3.58
N ASP A 266 -8.49 32.37 -3.33
CA ASP A 266 -7.47 33.06 -4.15
C ASP A 266 -6.04 32.52 -3.94
N ARG A 267 -5.87 31.59 -2.98
CA ARG A 267 -4.59 30.97 -2.64
C ARG A 267 -3.51 31.99 -2.29
N ALA A 268 -3.88 32.95 -1.44
CA ALA A 268 -2.99 34.05 -1.03
C ALA A 268 -1.62 33.51 -0.54
N PRO A 269 -0.49 34.09 -1.01
CA PRO A 269 0.84 33.66 -0.57
C PRO A 269 1.15 34.08 0.87
N GLY A 270 0.64 35.23 1.33
CA GLY A 270 0.98 35.81 2.64
C GLY A 270 2.37 36.43 2.70
N ASP A 271 2.81 36.78 3.91
CA ASP A 271 4.14 37.38 4.15
C ASP A 271 5.22 36.29 4.21
N PRO A 272 6.26 36.33 3.36
CA PRO A 272 7.37 35.38 3.40
C PRO A 272 8.09 35.28 4.76
N SER A 273 8.03 36.33 5.58
CA SER A 273 8.63 36.32 6.91
C SER A 273 7.92 35.38 7.90
N GLU A 274 6.67 35.01 7.62
CA GLU A 274 5.89 34.05 8.40
C GLU A 274 6.16 32.60 7.99
N ALA A 275 6.94 32.37 6.94
CA ALA A 275 7.19 31.01 6.44
C ALA A 275 7.84 30.12 7.53
N PRO A 276 7.37 28.86 7.68
CA PRO A 276 8.02 27.94 8.60
C PRO A 276 9.42 27.58 8.12
N VAL A 277 10.30 27.23 9.04
CA VAL A 277 11.63 26.70 8.70
C VAL A 277 11.45 25.44 7.86
N PRO A 278 12.12 25.33 6.70
CA PRO A 278 12.05 24.13 5.87
C PRO A 278 12.49 22.89 6.65
N LEU A 279 11.79 21.79 6.44
CA LEU A 279 12.18 20.50 7.02
C LEU A 279 13.44 19.96 6.33
N THR A 280 14.30 19.35 7.13
CA THR A 280 15.45 18.58 6.65
C THR A 280 15.13 17.09 6.72
N TRP A 281 15.43 16.37 5.67
CA TRP A 281 15.14 14.96 5.54
C TRP A 281 16.42 14.13 5.55
N PRO A 282 16.43 12.97 6.21
CA PRO A 282 17.55 12.03 6.08
C PRO A 282 17.78 11.69 4.62
N GLN A 283 19.04 11.78 4.18
CA GLN A 283 19.38 11.55 2.77
C GLN A 283 19.22 10.08 2.37
N GLU A 284 19.47 9.17 3.30
CA GLU A 284 19.47 7.75 2.99
C GLU A 284 18.53 6.95 3.91
N TRP A 285 18.77 6.90 5.21
CA TRP A 285 18.00 6.08 6.15
C TRP A 285 17.18 6.96 7.10
N ALA A 286 15.87 6.75 7.13
CA ALA A 286 14.96 7.50 8.02
C ALA A 286 15.22 7.18 9.49
N MET A 287 15.64 5.95 9.81
CA MET A 287 16.02 5.55 11.16
C MET A 287 17.41 6.05 11.61
N GLY A 288 18.14 6.79 10.75
CA GLY A 288 19.56 7.13 10.94
C GLY A 288 20.48 6.01 10.43
N THR A 289 21.80 6.22 10.57
CA THR A 289 22.81 5.28 10.02
C THR A 289 22.63 3.86 10.59
N PRO A 290 22.44 2.84 9.75
CA PRO A 290 22.37 1.44 10.18
C PRO A 290 23.76 0.92 10.57
N ASP A 291 23.82 0.00 11.56
CA ASP A 291 25.03 -0.73 11.88
C ASP A 291 25.37 -1.80 10.83
N THR A 292 24.33 -2.30 10.15
CA THR A 292 24.46 -3.28 9.07
C THR A 292 23.39 -3.08 8.02
N VAL A 293 23.77 -3.27 6.77
CA VAL A 293 22.87 -3.30 5.62
C VAL A 293 22.92 -4.69 4.98
N VAL A 294 21.76 -5.29 4.80
CA VAL A 294 21.59 -6.55 4.06
C VAL A 294 20.86 -6.25 2.76
N GLU A 295 21.44 -6.60 1.63
CA GLU A 295 20.87 -6.39 0.30
C GLU A 295 20.44 -7.73 -0.32
N ILE A 296 19.38 -7.76 -1.11
CA ILE A 296 18.99 -8.94 -1.89
C ILE A 296 20.14 -9.36 -2.84
N PRO A 297 20.39 -10.67 -3.04
CA PRO A 297 21.62 -11.15 -3.71
C PRO A 297 21.70 -10.80 -5.19
N ALA A 298 20.56 -10.51 -5.82
CA ALA A 298 20.48 -10.07 -7.22
C ALA A 298 19.29 -9.13 -7.41
N PRO A 299 19.38 -8.15 -8.33
CA PRO A 299 18.27 -7.27 -8.64
C PRO A 299 17.07 -8.06 -9.17
N VAL A 300 15.89 -7.48 -9.00
CA VAL A 300 14.64 -7.98 -9.58
C VAL A 300 14.24 -7.06 -10.73
N ALA A 301 14.17 -7.62 -11.94
CA ALA A 301 13.63 -6.88 -13.08
C ALA A 301 12.12 -6.68 -12.90
N VAL A 302 11.69 -5.42 -12.98
CA VAL A 302 10.29 -5.02 -12.87
C VAL A 302 9.78 -4.65 -14.26
N ALA A 303 8.77 -5.40 -14.72
CA ALA A 303 8.16 -5.14 -16.03
C ALA A 303 7.43 -3.78 -16.06
N PRO A 304 7.32 -3.12 -17.22
CA PRO A 304 6.60 -1.85 -17.32
C PRO A 304 5.09 -2.00 -17.18
N THR A 305 4.55 -3.14 -17.60
CA THR A 305 3.10 -3.39 -17.67
C THR A 305 2.75 -4.80 -17.20
N GLY A 306 1.47 -5.09 -17.06
CA GLY A 306 0.96 -6.39 -16.64
C GLY A 306 0.98 -6.59 -15.12
N ARG A 307 0.78 -7.83 -14.69
CA ARG A 307 0.82 -8.23 -13.27
C ARG A 307 2.05 -9.07 -13.01
N MET A 308 2.77 -8.74 -11.94
CA MET A 308 3.91 -9.53 -11.47
C MET A 308 3.51 -10.41 -10.29
N LYS A 309 3.90 -11.69 -10.33
CA LYS A 309 3.80 -12.59 -9.17
C LYS A 309 4.80 -12.16 -8.10
N TYR A 310 4.53 -12.49 -6.84
CA TYR A 310 5.44 -12.25 -5.74
C TYR A 310 6.81 -12.87 -6.02
N GLN A 311 7.85 -12.09 -5.74
CA GLN A 311 9.25 -12.50 -5.90
C GLN A 311 9.84 -12.79 -4.53
N TYR A 312 10.64 -13.83 -4.44
CA TYR A 312 11.31 -14.20 -3.19
C TYR A 312 12.82 -14.15 -3.38
N ARG A 313 13.53 -13.56 -2.41
CA ARG A 313 15.00 -13.55 -2.35
C ARG A 313 15.43 -13.91 -0.94
N GLU A 314 16.50 -14.70 -0.83
CA GLU A 314 16.98 -15.17 0.46
C GLU A 314 18.43 -14.74 0.67
N VAL A 315 18.73 -14.31 1.90
CA VAL A 315 20.07 -13.95 2.35
C VAL A 315 20.29 -14.56 3.73
N THR A 316 21.36 -15.32 3.91
CA THR A 316 21.76 -15.82 5.22
C THR A 316 22.66 -14.80 5.90
N THR A 317 22.34 -14.43 7.13
CA THR A 317 23.16 -13.51 7.92
C THR A 317 24.44 -14.21 8.42
N SER A 318 25.54 -13.46 8.50
CA SER A 318 26.84 -13.95 8.95
C SER A 318 27.16 -13.60 10.42
N PHE A 319 26.16 -13.24 11.22
CA PHE A 319 26.38 -12.89 12.62
C PHE A 319 26.81 -14.13 13.42
N SER A 320 27.88 -13.98 14.20
CA SER A 320 28.41 -15.04 15.06
C SER A 320 27.62 -15.26 16.36
N GLY A 321 26.77 -14.29 16.73
CA GLY A 321 25.88 -14.33 17.88
C GLY A 321 24.54 -13.67 17.57
N ASP A 322 23.55 -13.94 18.43
CA ASP A 322 22.25 -13.29 18.34
C ASP A 322 22.40 -11.77 18.43
N ARG A 323 21.55 -11.02 17.73
CA ARG A 323 21.53 -9.57 17.73
C ARG A 323 20.23 -9.03 18.29
N TRP A 324 20.31 -7.96 19.07
CA TRP A 324 19.16 -7.19 19.52
C TRP A 324 18.97 -5.98 18.62
N VAL A 325 17.88 -6.00 17.85
CA VAL A 325 17.58 -5.01 16.81
C VAL A 325 16.68 -3.92 17.39
N THR A 326 17.19 -2.70 17.42
CA THR A 326 16.48 -1.50 17.91
C THR A 326 15.92 -0.62 16.81
N GLY A 327 16.44 -0.78 15.58
CA GLY A 327 15.95 -0.06 14.41
C GLY A 327 15.99 -0.94 13.17
N ILE A 328 14.93 -0.87 12.39
CA ILE A 328 14.73 -1.67 11.17
C ILE A 328 14.19 -0.75 10.09
N GLU A 329 14.81 -0.75 8.92
CA GLU A 329 14.27 -0.04 7.76
C GLU A 329 14.46 -0.86 6.49
N VAL A 330 13.37 -1.11 5.76
CA VAL A 330 13.41 -1.75 4.44
C VAL A 330 13.39 -0.66 3.37
N ARG A 331 14.35 -0.68 2.46
CA ARG A 331 14.48 0.33 1.38
C ARG A 331 14.55 -0.32 0.02
N PRO A 332 13.45 -0.38 -0.71
CA PRO A 332 13.47 -0.68 -2.14
C PRO A 332 14.19 0.42 -2.92
N SER A 333 14.85 0.08 -4.01
CA SER A 333 15.42 1.08 -4.93
C SER A 333 14.37 1.58 -5.94
N ALA A 334 13.40 0.74 -6.30
CA ALA A 334 12.31 1.04 -7.23
C ALA A 334 11.02 1.46 -6.50
N LEU A 335 11.10 2.51 -5.66
CA LEU A 335 10.00 2.97 -4.78
C LEU A 335 8.66 3.16 -5.49
N ALA A 336 8.68 3.63 -6.74
CA ALA A 336 7.47 3.90 -7.51
C ALA A 336 6.75 2.64 -8.00
N GLN A 337 7.43 1.49 -8.02
CA GLN A 337 6.91 0.21 -8.49
C GLN A 337 6.74 -0.82 -7.38
N VAL A 338 7.40 -0.62 -6.22
CA VAL A 338 7.28 -1.55 -5.10
C VAL A 338 6.00 -1.27 -4.32
N HIS A 339 5.09 -2.25 -4.30
CA HIS A 339 3.85 -2.18 -3.55
C HIS A 339 4.09 -2.44 -2.06
N HIS A 340 4.76 -3.55 -1.73
CA HIS A 340 5.26 -3.83 -0.37
C HIS A 340 6.42 -4.82 -0.42
N VAL A 341 7.17 -4.86 0.67
CA VAL A 341 8.17 -5.89 0.96
C VAL A 341 7.94 -6.40 2.37
N LEU A 342 7.80 -7.72 2.52
CA LEU A 342 7.85 -8.38 3.82
C LEU A 342 9.19 -9.10 3.96
N VAL A 343 9.82 -9.00 5.11
CA VAL A 343 11.04 -9.71 5.45
C VAL A 343 10.76 -10.67 6.60
N PHE A 344 11.05 -11.93 6.39
CA PHE A 344 10.91 -12.98 7.40
C PHE A 344 12.29 -13.43 7.86
N ALA A 345 12.46 -13.70 9.15
CA ALA A 345 13.72 -14.19 9.73
C ALA A 345 13.52 -15.62 10.25
N SER A 346 14.16 -16.58 9.61
CA SER A 346 14.16 -17.99 10.03
C SER A 346 15.49 -18.36 10.67
N PRO A 347 15.52 -18.81 11.96
CA PRO A 347 16.72 -19.34 12.58
C PRO A 347 17.33 -20.52 11.79
N PRO A 348 18.62 -20.82 11.95
CA PRO A 348 19.26 -21.96 11.28
C PRO A 348 18.53 -23.28 11.61
N GLY A 349 18.37 -24.12 10.59
CA GLY A 349 17.73 -25.44 10.73
C GLY A 349 16.18 -25.40 10.80
N GLN A 350 15.58 -24.22 10.84
CA GLN A 350 14.12 -24.11 10.80
C GLN A 350 13.60 -24.01 9.36
N ARG A 351 12.33 -24.44 9.18
CA ARG A 351 11.61 -24.26 7.93
C ARG A 351 11.56 -22.77 7.57
N ARG A 352 11.47 -22.47 6.28
CA ARG A 352 11.20 -21.12 5.79
C ARG A 352 9.91 -20.59 6.41
N VAL A 353 9.99 -19.43 7.04
CA VAL A 353 8.83 -18.65 7.49
C VAL A 353 8.22 -17.98 6.25
N THR A 354 6.91 -18.02 6.12
CA THR A 354 6.15 -17.44 4.99
C THR A 354 4.95 -16.67 5.53
N ASP A 355 4.12 -16.15 4.62
CA ASP A 355 2.90 -15.43 4.96
C ASP A 355 2.01 -16.18 5.94
N GLY A 356 1.44 -15.44 6.86
CA GLY A 356 0.66 -15.98 7.98
C GLY A 356 1.50 -16.39 9.18
N ASP A 357 2.82 -16.33 9.09
CA ASP A 357 3.76 -16.47 10.18
C ASP A 357 4.29 -15.09 10.63
N ASP A 358 5.22 -15.06 11.58
CA ASP A 358 5.75 -13.83 12.16
C ASP A 358 6.68 -13.12 11.16
N PHE A 359 6.34 -11.92 10.70
CA PHE A 359 7.27 -11.11 9.90
C PHE A 359 8.32 -10.43 10.78
N PHE A 360 9.52 -10.24 10.23
CA PHE A 360 10.61 -9.54 10.92
C PHE A 360 10.58 -8.04 10.65
N ALA A 361 10.38 -7.65 9.39
CA ALA A 361 10.30 -6.26 8.93
C ALA A 361 9.33 -6.13 7.76
N ALA A 362 8.81 -4.92 7.55
CA ALA A 362 7.95 -4.60 6.42
C ALA A 362 8.29 -3.24 5.81
N TYR A 363 8.12 -3.12 4.52
CA TYR A 363 7.97 -1.87 3.79
C TYR A 363 6.56 -1.82 3.21
N VAL A 364 5.87 -0.74 3.47
CA VAL A 364 4.65 -0.36 2.77
C VAL A 364 4.77 1.12 2.37
N PRO A 365 4.10 1.61 1.31
CA PRO A 365 4.16 3.01 0.93
C PRO A 365 3.89 3.94 2.13
N GLY A 366 4.81 4.87 2.38
CA GLY A 366 4.73 5.78 3.52
C GLY A 366 5.13 5.21 4.88
N SER A 367 5.59 3.97 4.99
CA SER A 367 6.11 3.39 6.23
C SER A 367 7.20 2.36 5.95
N SER A 368 8.45 2.74 6.13
CA SER A 368 9.61 1.87 5.88
C SER A 368 10.45 1.62 7.12
N ALA A 369 10.47 2.57 8.07
CA ALA A 369 11.32 2.53 9.23
C ALA A 369 10.53 2.22 10.51
N THR A 370 11.08 1.34 11.34
CA THR A 370 10.66 1.10 12.72
C THR A 370 11.83 1.33 13.63
N VAL A 371 11.70 2.28 14.56
CA VAL A 371 12.66 2.49 15.65
C VAL A 371 11.93 2.20 16.94
N TYR A 372 12.41 1.21 17.66
CA TYR A 372 11.82 0.84 18.95
C TYR A 372 12.24 1.82 20.03
N PRO A 373 11.36 2.11 21.01
CA PRO A 373 11.71 2.93 22.16
C PRO A 373 12.85 2.32 22.99
N ASP A 374 13.48 3.13 23.83
CA ASP A 374 14.52 2.65 24.75
C ASP A 374 14.06 1.46 25.59
N GLY A 375 14.89 0.44 25.65
CA GLY A 375 14.60 -0.79 26.36
C GLY A 375 13.80 -1.83 25.57
N TYR A 376 13.36 -1.51 24.33
CA TYR A 376 12.71 -2.45 23.43
C TYR A 376 13.66 -2.89 22.32
N ALA A 377 13.67 -4.18 21.98
CA ALA A 377 14.37 -4.67 20.82
C ALA A 377 13.75 -5.98 20.30
N LYS A 378 13.91 -6.24 19.02
CA LYS A 378 13.53 -7.49 18.36
C LYS A 378 14.75 -8.40 18.25
N LYS A 379 14.60 -9.68 18.56
CA LYS A 379 15.69 -10.64 18.47
C LYS A 379 15.92 -11.08 17.02
N LEU A 380 17.17 -11.05 16.57
CA LEU A 380 17.63 -11.68 15.31
C LEU A 380 18.65 -12.77 15.68
N PRO A 381 18.27 -14.05 15.62
CA PRO A 381 19.18 -15.16 15.93
C PRO A 381 20.39 -15.20 14.99
N ALA A 382 21.54 -15.67 15.49
CA ALA A 382 22.74 -15.85 14.72
C ALA A 382 22.50 -16.77 13.52
N GLY A 383 23.07 -16.41 12.36
CA GLY A 383 22.94 -17.22 11.14
C GLY A 383 21.52 -17.33 10.59
N SER A 384 20.60 -16.45 10.99
CA SER A 384 19.24 -16.43 10.44
C SER A 384 19.23 -16.26 8.93
N ARG A 385 18.33 -16.97 8.28
CA ARG A 385 17.97 -16.74 6.88
C ARG A 385 16.88 -15.68 6.80
N LEU A 386 17.18 -14.57 6.12
CA LEU A 386 16.23 -13.53 5.80
C LEU A 386 15.60 -13.84 4.44
N THR A 387 14.28 -13.98 4.42
CA THR A 387 13.49 -14.15 3.19
C THR A 387 12.77 -12.85 2.90
N PHE A 388 13.09 -12.22 1.77
CA PHE A 388 12.40 -11.05 1.26
C PHE A 388 11.29 -11.51 0.32
N GLN A 389 10.04 -11.18 0.64
CA GLN A 389 8.89 -11.29 -0.24
C GLN A 389 8.64 -9.91 -0.84
N LEU A 390 8.75 -9.80 -2.15
CA LEU A 390 8.69 -8.54 -2.89
C LEU A 390 7.46 -8.53 -3.78
N HIS A 391 6.60 -7.54 -3.62
CA HIS A 391 5.42 -7.32 -4.44
C HIS A 391 5.57 -6.04 -5.25
N TYR A 392 5.40 -6.14 -6.57
CA TYR A 392 5.55 -5.04 -7.51
C TYR A 392 4.25 -4.70 -8.22
N THR A 393 4.03 -3.41 -8.41
CA THR A 393 2.96 -2.88 -9.26
C THR A 393 3.58 -2.11 -10.42
N PRO A 394 3.61 -2.65 -11.64
CA PRO A 394 4.08 -1.95 -12.83
C PRO A 394 3.42 -0.58 -13.01
N ASN A 395 4.21 0.42 -13.43
CA ASN A 395 3.77 1.82 -13.52
C ASN A 395 4.01 2.47 -14.88
N GLY A 396 4.27 1.67 -15.91
CA GLY A 396 4.59 2.13 -17.27
C GLY A 396 6.08 2.06 -17.61
N THR A 397 6.96 2.05 -16.59
CA THR A 397 8.42 2.10 -16.77
C THR A 397 9.05 0.76 -16.37
N ALA A 398 9.88 0.18 -17.27
CA ALA A 398 10.74 -0.95 -16.90
C ALA A 398 11.86 -0.49 -15.98
N THR A 399 12.13 -1.25 -14.92
CA THR A 399 13.19 -0.91 -13.96
C THR A 399 13.77 -2.16 -13.31
N GLU A 400 14.78 -1.97 -12.47
CA GLU A 400 15.32 -3.02 -11.60
C GLU A 400 15.23 -2.57 -10.14
N ASP A 401 14.85 -3.48 -9.25
CA ASP A 401 14.85 -3.24 -7.81
C ASP A 401 15.99 -3.96 -7.12
N ARG A 402 16.69 -3.23 -6.24
CA ARG A 402 17.66 -3.74 -5.27
C ARG A 402 17.20 -3.32 -3.88
N THR A 403 16.32 -4.12 -3.30
CA THR A 403 15.85 -3.88 -1.94
C THR A 403 16.96 -4.12 -0.92
N ARG A 404 17.09 -3.19 0.03
CA ARG A 404 18.03 -3.22 1.14
C ARG A 404 17.28 -3.23 2.48
N LEU A 405 17.84 -3.91 3.47
CA LEU A 405 17.38 -3.91 4.86
C LEU A 405 18.48 -3.31 5.74
N GLY A 406 18.22 -2.16 6.34
CA GLY A 406 19.08 -1.56 7.34
C GLY A 406 18.70 -2.04 8.74
N LEU A 407 19.69 -2.34 9.57
CA LEU A 407 19.52 -2.80 10.94
C LEU A 407 20.37 -1.97 11.90
N ARG A 408 19.78 -1.55 13.02
CA ARG A 408 20.49 -0.95 14.15
C ARG A 408 20.42 -1.90 15.34
N PHE A 409 21.52 -2.02 16.06
CA PHE A 409 21.68 -2.97 17.13
C PHE A 409 21.90 -2.30 18.49
N THR A 410 21.71 -3.08 19.54
CA THR A 410 22.21 -2.79 20.87
C THR A 410 22.89 -4.03 21.43
N ASP A 411 23.99 -3.83 22.16
CA ASP A 411 24.67 -4.92 22.89
C ASP A 411 24.02 -5.19 24.25
N LYS A 412 23.13 -4.30 24.70
CA LYS A 412 22.40 -4.47 25.96
C LYS A 412 21.18 -5.35 25.73
N ALA A 413 20.98 -6.35 26.59
CA ALA A 413 19.73 -7.10 26.59
C ALA A 413 18.55 -6.14 26.82
N PRO A 414 17.51 -6.18 25.97
CA PRO A 414 16.37 -5.29 26.14
C PRO A 414 15.57 -5.66 27.40
N ARG A 415 14.91 -4.68 27.97
CA ARG A 415 13.90 -4.90 29.01
C ARG A 415 12.67 -5.60 28.44
N TYR A 416 12.35 -5.31 27.17
CA TYR A 416 11.20 -5.79 26.46
C TYR A 416 11.61 -6.38 25.10
N GLU A 417 11.55 -7.70 24.97
CA GLU A 417 11.72 -8.37 23.68
C GLU A 417 10.43 -8.23 22.86
N VAL A 418 10.54 -7.66 21.66
CA VAL A 418 9.41 -7.48 20.75
C VAL A 418 9.18 -8.76 19.95
N HIS A 419 7.97 -9.26 20.04
CA HIS A 419 7.47 -10.42 19.29
C HIS A 419 6.37 -10.01 18.34
N VAL A 420 6.13 -10.83 17.31
CA VAL A 420 4.98 -10.71 16.41
C VAL A 420 4.04 -11.88 16.65
N ALA A 421 2.76 -11.63 16.52
CA ALA A 421 1.72 -12.67 16.49
C ALA A 421 0.60 -12.25 15.53
N ALA A 422 -0.28 -13.19 15.17
CA ALA A 422 -1.37 -12.89 14.27
C ALA A 422 -2.67 -13.60 14.67
N ALA A 423 -3.78 -12.84 14.66
CA ALA A 423 -5.12 -13.40 14.62
C ALA A 423 -5.44 -13.68 13.14
N LYS A 424 -5.48 -14.93 12.73
CA LYS A 424 -5.60 -15.32 11.31
C LYS A 424 -6.61 -16.44 11.08
N GLN A 425 -7.09 -16.54 9.82
CA GLN A 425 -7.98 -17.60 9.37
C GLN A 425 -7.57 -18.09 7.99
N HIS A 426 -7.10 -19.34 7.91
CA HIS A 426 -6.74 -19.99 6.64
C HIS A 426 -7.94 -20.58 5.90
N ALA A 427 -9.01 -20.92 6.61
CA ALA A 427 -10.22 -21.49 6.01
C ALA A 427 -11.14 -20.40 5.43
N ILE A 428 -10.61 -19.62 4.48
CA ILE A 428 -11.37 -18.58 3.78
C ILE A 428 -12.24 -19.22 2.70
N PHE A 429 -13.50 -18.81 2.66
CA PHE A 429 -14.45 -19.17 1.64
C PHE A 429 -15.37 -17.97 1.38
N ILE A 430 -15.01 -17.13 0.40
CA ILE A 430 -15.81 -15.96 0.01
C ILE A 430 -16.66 -16.35 -1.21
N PRO A 431 -17.99 -16.33 -1.10
CA PRO A 431 -18.86 -16.71 -2.21
C PRO A 431 -18.76 -15.77 -3.41
N PRO A 432 -19.09 -16.22 -4.63
CA PRO A 432 -19.26 -15.36 -5.79
C PRO A 432 -20.26 -14.24 -5.51
N GLY A 433 -19.96 -13.03 -5.98
CA GLY A 433 -20.86 -11.87 -5.90
C GLY A 433 -21.13 -11.33 -4.49
N ALA A 434 -20.47 -11.84 -3.45
CA ALA A 434 -20.70 -11.42 -2.07
C ALA A 434 -20.18 -10.00 -1.80
N PRO A 435 -21.02 -8.99 -1.51
CA PRO A 435 -20.57 -7.60 -1.38
C PRO A 435 -20.03 -7.26 0.02
N ASN A 436 -20.19 -8.14 1.01
CA ASN A 436 -19.79 -7.90 2.41
C ASN A 436 -19.65 -9.22 3.19
N HIS A 437 -18.69 -10.06 2.82
CA HIS A 437 -18.47 -11.35 3.48
C HIS A 437 -17.53 -11.21 4.67
N GLU A 438 -17.97 -11.61 5.86
CA GLU A 438 -17.15 -11.54 7.10
C GLU A 438 -16.35 -12.84 7.29
N VAL A 439 -15.07 -12.67 7.65
CA VAL A 439 -14.16 -13.76 8.08
C VAL A 439 -13.55 -13.36 9.43
N LYS A 440 -13.47 -14.33 10.35
CA LYS A 440 -12.95 -14.09 11.72
C LYS A 440 -11.70 -14.92 12.00
N GLY A 441 -10.70 -14.29 12.62
CA GLY A 441 -9.51 -14.90 13.17
C GLY A 441 -9.42 -14.67 14.67
N ILE A 442 -8.80 -15.59 15.39
CA ILE A 442 -8.64 -15.50 16.85
C ILE A 442 -7.19 -15.79 17.22
N LEU A 443 -6.63 -14.91 18.06
CA LEU A 443 -5.36 -15.14 18.72
C LEU A 443 -5.62 -15.22 20.25
N ARG A 444 -5.18 -16.31 20.89
CA ARG A 444 -5.24 -16.46 22.35
C ARG A 444 -4.04 -15.79 22.99
N VAL A 445 -4.24 -15.15 24.12
CA VAL A 445 -3.21 -14.49 24.93
C VAL A 445 -2.81 -15.42 26.08
N PRO A 446 -1.68 -16.16 25.96
CA PRO A 446 -1.31 -17.18 26.96
C PRO A 446 -0.55 -16.62 28.17
N PHE A 447 -0.13 -15.36 28.12
CA PHE A 447 0.58 -14.63 29.20
C PHE A 447 0.28 -13.14 29.09
N ASP A 448 0.44 -12.42 30.19
CA ASP A 448 0.25 -10.97 30.21
C ASP A 448 1.18 -10.29 29.22
N SER A 449 0.59 -9.52 28.34
CA SER A 449 1.25 -8.91 27.20
C SER A 449 0.87 -7.44 27.05
N GLN A 450 1.76 -6.66 26.49
CA GLN A 450 1.51 -5.31 26.04
C GLN A 450 1.61 -5.25 24.51
N ILE A 451 0.51 -4.95 23.86
CA ILE A 451 0.45 -4.80 22.40
C ILE A 451 0.91 -3.39 22.05
N ILE A 452 1.86 -3.28 21.11
CA ILE A 452 2.47 -2.01 20.71
C ILE A 452 2.11 -1.57 19.29
N SER A 453 1.69 -2.50 18.42
CA SER A 453 1.23 -2.14 17.07
C SER A 453 0.28 -3.18 16.49
N PHE A 454 -0.45 -2.75 15.45
CA PHE A 454 -1.37 -3.57 14.67
C PHE A 454 -1.11 -3.35 13.18
N MET A 455 -1.24 -4.42 12.39
CA MET A 455 -1.12 -4.34 10.93
C MET A 455 -2.12 -5.30 10.28
N PRO A 456 -3.30 -4.82 9.88
CA PRO A 456 -4.27 -5.63 9.14
C PRO A 456 -3.74 -5.96 7.76
N HIS A 457 -3.92 -7.21 7.32
CA HIS A 457 -3.52 -7.67 6.01
C HIS A 457 -4.64 -8.46 5.32
N MET A 458 -5.04 -7.98 4.18
CA MET A 458 -5.95 -8.59 3.20
C MET A 458 -5.46 -8.25 1.80
N HIS A 459 -5.99 -8.92 0.78
CA HIS A 459 -5.71 -8.60 -0.63
C HIS A 459 -6.78 -7.67 -1.24
N MET A 460 -7.00 -7.80 -2.55
CA MET A 460 -7.76 -6.84 -3.37
C MET A 460 -9.24 -6.72 -3.02
N ARG A 461 -9.82 -7.74 -2.34
CA ARG A 461 -11.23 -7.72 -1.95
C ARG A 461 -11.43 -7.22 -0.54
N GLY A 462 -10.35 -6.94 0.19
CA GLY A 462 -10.41 -6.38 1.54
C GLY A 462 -11.19 -5.06 1.56
N LYS A 463 -12.20 -4.98 2.42
CA LYS A 463 -13.12 -3.85 2.54
C LYS A 463 -13.02 -3.14 3.89
N ALA A 464 -12.94 -3.90 4.97
CA ALA A 464 -12.82 -3.38 6.33
C ALA A 464 -12.11 -4.39 7.24
N PHE A 465 -11.49 -3.90 8.31
CA PHE A 465 -10.81 -4.74 9.29
C PHE A 465 -11.02 -4.20 10.70
N ARG A 466 -11.21 -5.09 11.70
CA ARG A 466 -11.35 -4.69 13.10
C ARG A 466 -10.65 -5.67 14.03
N TYR A 467 -10.02 -5.14 15.08
CA TYR A 467 -9.49 -5.90 16.21
C TYR A 467 -10.27 -5.57 17.47
N ASP A 468 -10.66 -6.61 18.18
CA ASP A 468 -11.27 -6.53 19.49
C ASP A 468 -10.45 -7.34 20.51
N LEU A 469 -10.25 -6.82 21.70
CA LEU A 469 -9.78 -7.57 22.87
C LEU A 469 -11.01 -8.08 23.61
N VAL A 470 -11.06 -9.37 23.87
CA VAL A 470 -12.06 -9.97 24.76
C VAL A 470 -11.32 -10.50 25.98
N ASP A 471 -11.59 -9.93 27.14
CA ASP A 471 -10.91 -10.27 28.39
C ASP A 471 -11.38 -11.64 28.94
N PRO A 472 -10.78 -12.18 30.01
CA PRO A 472 -11.20 -13.45 30.59
C PRO A 472 -12.64 -13.45 31.16
N ALA A 473 -13.19 -12.27 31.49
CA ALA A 473 -14.58 -12.13 31.93
C ALA A 473 -15.56 -12.01 30.74
N GLY A 474 -15.07 -11.99 29.51
CA GLY A 474 -15.87 -11.89 28.31
C GLY A 474 -16.20 -10.44 27.89
N GLN A 475 -15.65 -9.44 28.57
CA GLN A 475 -15.84 -8.04 28.18
C GLN A 475 -15.06 -7.75 26.90
N ARG A 476 -15.72 -7.04 25.98
CA ARG A 476 -15.15 -6.68 24.67
C ARG A 476 -14.72 -5.22 24.64
N ARG A 477 -13.51 -4.98 24.16
CA ARG A 477 -12.96 -3.65 23.90
C ARG A 477 -12.46 -3.59 22.45
N GLU A 478 -12.92 -2.62 21.67
CA GLU A 478 -12.36 -2.35 20.35
C GLU A 478 -10.92 -1.82 20.50
N LEU A 479 -9.98 -2.41 19.75
CA LEU A 479 -8.57 -2.00 19.72
C LEU A 479 -8.25 -1.15 18.49
N LEU A 480 -8.71 -1.58 17.31
CA LEU A 480 -8.53 -0.86 16.05
C LEU A 480 -9.72 -1.17 15.15
N ASN A 481 -10.26 -0.13 14.53
CA ASN A 481 -11.29 -0.26 13.49
C ASN A 481 -10.84 0.47 12.23
N VAL A 482 -10.76 -0.26 11.12
CA VAL A 482 -10.40 0.24 9.79
C VAL A 482 -11.60 0.01 8.88
N PRO A 483 -12.60 0.92 8.86
CA PRO A 483 -13.86 0.74 8.14
C PRO A 483 -13.74 0.84 6.62
N ALA A 484 -12.63 1.39 6.12
CA ALA A 484 -12.33 1.54 4.70
C ALA A 484 -10.88 1.07 4.45
N TYR A 485 -10.68 -0.24 4.48
CA TYR A 485 -9.37 -0.82 4.19
C TYR A 485 -9.00 -0.57 2.73
N ASP A 486 -7.76 -0.18 2.49
CA ASP A 486 -7.20 -0.01 1.15
C ASP A 486 -5.96 -0.89 0.98
N PHE A 487 -6.04 -1.84 0.07
CA PHE A 487 -4.96 -2.78 -0.24
C PHE A 487 -3.63 -2.08 -0.60
N ASN A 488 -3.69 -0.88 -1.20
CA ASN A 488 -2.49 -0.13 -1.58
C ASN A 488 -1.72 0.45 -0.39
N TRP A 489 -2.31 0.50 0.81
CA TRP A 489 -1.73 1.20 1.94
C TRP A 489 -1.43 0.34 3.16
N GLN A 490 -1.81 -0.86 3.28
CA GLN A 490 -1.52 -1.86 4.32
C GLN A 490 -0.80 -1.34 5.59
N LEU A 491 -1.35 -0.29 6.21
CA LEU A 491 -0.66 0.50 7.23
C LEU A 491 -0.42 -0.28 8.53
N GLN A 492 0.73 -0.02 9.17
CA GLN A 492 0.96 -0.35 10.56
C GLN A 492 0.46 0.78 11.45
N TYR A 493 -0.34 0.46 12.45
CA TYR A 493 -0.88 1.38 13.45
C TYR A 493 -0.15 1.16 14.77
N ARG A 494 0.64 2.15 15.22
CA ARG A 494 1.48 2.07 16.41
C ARG A 494 0.78 2.77 17.56
N ALA A 495 0.44 2.03 18.62
CA ALA A 495 -0.14 2.61 19.82
C ALA A 495 0.86 3.58 20.49
N ALA A 496 0.41 4.78 20.86
CA ALA A 496 1.23 5.74 21.60
C ALA A 496 1.57 5.21 22.99
N GLU A 497 0.61 4.49 23.60
CA GLU A 497 0.79 3.77 24.85
C GLU A 497 0.49 2.28 24.61
N PRO A 498 1.32 1.35 25.14
CA PRO A 498 1.08 -0.08 24.98
C PRO A 498 -0.26 -0.53 25.57
N VAL A 499 -0.97 -1.39 24.87
CA VAL A 499 -2.28 -1.90 25.28
C VAL A 499 -2.13 -3.21 26.05
N LEU A 500 -2.52 -3.21 27.31
CA LEU A 500 -2.47 -4.41 28.16
C LEU A 500 -3.50 -5.46 27.68
N ALA A 501 -3.02 -6.68 27.49
CA ALA A 501 -3.81 -7.89 27.24
C ALA A 501 -3.46 -8.94 28.30
N MET A 502 -4.39 -9.23 29.18
CA MET A 502 -4.19 -10.17 30.31
C MET A 502 -4.18 -11.62 29.82
N THR A 503 -3.49 -12.47 30.55
CA THR A 503 -3.54 -13.93 30.38
C THR A 503 -4.99 -14.43 30.33
N GLY A 504 -5.28 -15.31 29.37
CA GLY A 504 -6.63 -15.85 29.15
C GLY A 504 -7.53 -14.99 28.27
N SER A 505 -7.13 -13.75 27.97
CA SER A 505 -7.79 -12.94 26.94
C SER A 505 -7.64 -13.55 25.55
N ARG A 506 -8.41 -13.02 24.60
CA ARG A 506 -8.23 -13.31 23.16
C ARG A 506 -8.35 -12.03 22.35
N ILE A 507 -7.58 -11.95 21.29
CA ILE A 507 -7.74 -10.94 20.25
C ILE A 507 -8.61 -11.56 19.17
N GLU A 508 -9.75 -10.95 18.92
CA GLU A 508 -10.64 -11.32 17.82
C GLU A 508 -10.44 -10.30 16.68
N ALA A 509 -10.04 -10.81 15.52
CA ALA A 509 -9.94 -10.02 14.30
C ALA A 509 -11.12 -10.35 13.39
N SER A 510 -11.81 -9.33 12.89
CA SER A 510 -12.86 -9.45 11.87
C SER A 510 -12.44 -8.72 10.61
N ALA A 511 -12.53 -9.39 9.48
CA ALA A 511 -12.24 -8.87 8.15
C ALA A 511 -13.51 -8.99 7.28
N TRP A 512 -13.79 -7.95 6.50
CA TRP A 512 -14.90 -7.95 5.54
C TRP A 512 -14.35 -7.84 4.13
N TYR A 513 -14.93 -8.62 3.21
CA TYR A 513 -14.53 -8.72 1.82
C TYR A 513 -15.66 -8.36 0.88
N ASP A 514 -15.32 -7.70 -0.21
CA ASP A 514 -16.22 -7.37 -1.30
C ASP A 514 -15.82 -8.14 -2.58
N ASN A 515 -16.48 -9.25 -2.84
CA ASN A 515 -16.32 -10.07 -4.05
C ASN A 515 -17.42 -9.78 -5.10
N SER A 516 -18.05 -8.61 -5.03
CA SER A 516 -19.09 -8.20 -5.96
C SER A 516 -18.54 -7.59 -7.25
N PRO A 517 -19.37 -7.47 -8.30
CA PRO A 517 -19.00 -6.76 -9.54
C PRO A 517 -18.76 -5.26 -9.34
N GLU A 518 -19.30 -4.67 -8.26
CA GLU A 518 -19.15 -3.26 -7.94
C GLU A 518 -17.76 -2.91 -7.36
N ASN A 519 -17.02 -3.92 -6.88
CA ASN A 519 -15.64 -3.72 -6.45
C ASN A 519 -14.71 -3.64 -7.67
N PRO A 520 -14.16 -2.46 -8.00
CA PRO A 520 -13.32 -2.29 -9.19
C PRO A 520 -11.98 -3.04 -9.11
N ASN A 521 -11.54 -3.41 -7.90
CA ASN A 521 -10.33 -4.21 -7.67
C ASN A 521 -10.55 -5.71 -7.87
N ASN A 522 -11.81 -6.17 -7.89
CA ASN A 522 -12.12 -7.58 -7.99
C ASN A 522 -11.84 -8.13 -9.40
N PRO A 523 -10.88 -9.06 -9.56
CA PRO A 523 -10.52 -9.57 -10.89
C PRO A 523 -11.61 -10.46 -11.49
N ASP A 524 -12.40 -11.16 -10.68
CA ASP A 524 -13.45 -12.06 -11.13
C ASP A 524 -14.52 -12.29 -10.04
N PRO A 525 -15.65 -11.57 -10.10
CA PRO A 525 -16.72 -11.70 -9.10
C PRO A 525 -17.50 -13.02 -9.21
N SER A 526 -17.32 -13.79 -10.28
CA SER A 526 -18.01 -15.07 -10.48
C SER A 526 -17.35 -16.23 -9.73
N LYS A 527 -16.12 -16.03 -9.23
CA LYS A 527 -15.35 -17.09 -8.55
C LYS A 527 -15.55 -17.09 -7.04
N THR A 528 -15.54 -18.28 -6.47
CA THR A 528 -15.30 -18.47 -5.04
C THR A 528 -13.84 -18.18 -4.74
N VAL A 529 -13.57 -17.34 -3.73
CA VAL A 529 -12.22 -16.99 -3.31
C VAL A 529 -11.82 -17.75 -2.05
N ARG A 530 -10.58 -18.21 -2.03
CA ARG A 530 -9.99 -19.00 -0.95
C ARG A 530 -8.68 -18.38 -0.49
N TRP A 531 -8.11 -18.91 0.59
CA TRP A 531 -6.77 -18.57 1.04
C TRP A 531 -5.73 -18.87 -0.04
N GLY A 532 -4.81 -17.93 -0.23
CA GLY A 532 -3.65 -18.09 -1.10
C GLY A 532 -2.73 -16.87 -1.06
N ASP A 533 -1.50 -17.08 -1.54
CA ASP A 533 -0.41 -16.10 -1.45
C ASP A 533 -0.46 -15.03 -2.56
N GLN A 534 -1.22 -15.27 -3.63
CA GLN A 534 -1.26 -14.33 -4.75
C GLN A 534 -2.35 -13.28 -4.57
N THR A 535 -2.15 -12.12 -5.17
CA THR A 535 -3.04 -10.95 -5.03
C THR A 535 -4.50 -11.23 -5.41
N GLU A 536 -4.75 -12.15 -6.34
CA GLU A 536 -6.10 -12.57 -6.78
C GLU A 536 -6.79 -13.58 -5.84
N GLU A 537 -6.04 -14.21 -4.95
CA GLU A 537 -6.54 -14.99 -3.83
C GLU A 537 -6.82 -14.07 -2.64
N GLU A 538 -7.08 -14.57 -1.45
CA GLU A 538 -7.26 -13.72 -0.27
C GLU A 538 -6.54 -14.26 0.95
N MET A 539 -6.14 -13.33 1.81
CA MET A 539 -5.64 -13.59 3.15
C MET A 539 -6.48 -12.86 4.20
N MET A 540 -6.56 -13.45 5.39
CA MET A 540 -7.10 -12.81 6.59
C MET A 540 -6.08 -12.91 7.69
N ILE A 541 -5.31 -11.85 7.90
CA ILE A 541 -4.24 -11.82 8.89
C ILE A 541 -4.29 -10.51 9.65
N GLY A 542 -4.58 -10.59 10.94
CA GLY A 542 -4.44 -9.48 11.86
C GLY A 542 -3.11 -9.57 12.60
N TYR A 543 -2.04 -9.04 12.00
CA TYR A 543 -0.73 -8.97 12.68
C TYR A 543 -0.76 -7.99 13.84
N LEU A 544 0.03 -8.27 14.86
CA LEU A 544 0.33 -7.36 15.96
C LEU A 544 1.76 -7.58 16.48
N GLU A 545 2.38 -6.51 16.95
CA GLU A 545 3.60 -6.60 17.74
C GLU A 545 3.26 -6.44 19.23
N TYR A 546 3.93 -7.24 20.06
CA TYR A 546 3.72 -7.23 21.50
C TYR A 546 5.01 -7.52 22.25
N VAL A 547 5.00 -7.17 23.53
CA VAL A 547 6.02 -7.57 24.51
C VAL A 547 5.37 -8.29 25.67
N ARG A 548 6.10 -9.19 26.31
CA ARG A 548 5.63 -9.82 27.54
C ARG A 548 5.81 -8.87 28.71
N VAL A 549 4.82 -8.81 29.59
CA VAL A 549 4.98 -8.06 30.86
C VAL A 549 5.99 -8.81 31.72
N PRO A 550 7.12 -8.19 32.14
CA PRO A 550 8.03 -8.84 33.05
C PRO A 550 7.30 -9.18 34.35
N ALA A 551 7.54 -10.37 34.91
CA ALA A 551 7.08 -10.71 36.26
C ALA A 551 7.59 -9.65 37.23
N ALA A 552 6.74 -9.20 38.17
CA ALA A 552 7.14 -8.23 39.16
C ALA A 552 8.38 -8.76 39.90
N ALA A 553 9.39 -7.87 40.13
CA ALA A 553 10.60 -8.23 40.86
C ALA A 553 10.21 -8.57 42.32
N GLY A 554 10.00 -9.82 42.59
CA GLY A 554 9.49 -10.38 43.84
C GLY A 554 8.89 -11.77 43.69
N ASP A 555 8.36 -12.09 42.53
CA ASP A 555 8.09 -13.46 42.16
C ASP A 555 9.40 -14.12 41.71
N THR A 556 10.14 -14.62 42.70
CA THR A 556 11.18 -15.63 42.43
C THR A 556 10.54 -16.62 41.47
N ALA A 557 11.24 -16.88 40.39
CA ALA A 557 10.88 -17.91 39.42
C ALA A 557 10.56 -19.22 40.14
N GLY A 558 9.39 -19.32 40.69
CA GLY A 558 8.70 -20.55 40.84
C GLY A 558 8.59 -21.05 39.41
N SER A 559 9.38 -22.06 39.06
CA SER A 559 9.14 -22.85 37.86
C SER A 559 7.62 -22.91 37.74
N ALA A 560 7.05 -22.26 36.71
CA ALA A 560 5.64 -22.43 36.45
C ALA A 560 5.48 -23.93 36.34
N LYS A 561 4.94 -24.55 37.38
CA LYS A 561 4.43 -25.91 37.31
C LYS A 561 3.40 -25.79 36.21
N GLU A 562 3.86 -26.20 35.05
CA GLU A 562 3.04 -26.25 33.83
C GLU A 562 1.72 -26.89 34.23
N ALA A 563 0.63 -26.14 34.05
CA ALA A 563 -0.69 -26.68 34.34
C ALA A 563 -0.79 -28.04 33.65
N PRO A 564 -1.18 -29.08 34.32
CA PRO A 564 -1.23 -30.42 33.74
C PRO A 564 -2.12 -30.32 32.52
N LEU A 565 -1.62 -30.80 31.35
CA LEU A 565 -2.38 -30.93 30.13
C LEU A 565 -3.58 -31.83 30.43
N SER A 566 -4.77 -31.25 30.60
CA SER A 566 -6.02 -31.98 30.88
C SER A 566 -6.62 -32.62 29.62
N LEU A 567 -5.78 -32.97 28.64
CA LEU A 567 -6.22 -33.68 27.44
C LEU A 567 -6.39 -35.18 27.79
N THR A 568 -7.60 -35.69 27.62
CA THR A 568 -7.85 -37.13 27.77
C THR A 568 -7.05 -37.92 26.74
N PRO A 569 -6.67 -39.19 27.03
CA PRO A 569 -5.97 -40.05 26.07
C PRO A 569 -6.69 -40.17 24.72
N LYS A 570 -8.03 -40.09 24.73
CA LYS A 570 -8.86 -40.10 23.52
C LYS A 570 -8.70 -38.81 22.71
N ALA A 571 -8.61 -37.65 23.37
CA ALA A 571 -8.37 -36.36 22.73
C ALA A 571 -6.97 -36.27 22.13
N LEU A 572 -5.95 -36.77 22.84
CA LEU A 572 -4.57 -36.86 22.34
C LEU A 572 -4.45 -37.78 21.12
N GLY A 573 -5.12 -38.94 21.14
CA GLY A 573 -5.13 -39.86 20.00
C GLY A 573 -5.91 -39.31 18.76
N LEU A 574 -6.93 -38.48 18.98
CA LEU A 574 -7.62 -37.77 17.90
C LEU A 574 -6.77 -36.65 17.31
N LEU A 575 -6.07 -35.93 18.16
CA LEU A 575 -5.17 -34.86 17.76
C LEU A 575 -3.98 -35.42 16.95
N GLY A 576 -3.36 -36.51 17.40
CA GLY A 576 -2.28 -37.20 16.68
C GLY A 576 -2.70 -37.60 15.27
N ARG A 577 -3.88 -38.24 15.12
CA ARG A 577 -4.42 -38.60 13.79
C ARG A 577 -4.75 -37.42 12.91
N ARG A 578 -4.97 -36.24 13.46
CA ARG A 578 -5.28 -35.03 12.73
C ARG A 578 -4.01 -34.28 12.31
N LEU A 579 -2.94 -34.45 13.06
CA LEU A 579 -1.63 -33.84 12.80
C LEU A 579 -0.75 -34.74 11.90
N ASP A 580 -0.94 -36.03 11.89
CA ASP A 580 -0.28 -37.01 11.01
C ASP A 580 -0.81 -36.84 9.57
N LEU A 581 -0.19 -35.93 8.83
CA LEU A 581 -0.64 -35.52 7.49
C LEU A 581 -0.20 -36.49 6.40
N ASP A 582 0.93 -37.17 6.57
CA ASP A 582 1.48 -38.14 5.62
C ASP A 582 1.04 -39.60 5.95
N ARG A 583 0.34 -39.78 7.08
CA ARG A 583 -0.21 -41.07 7.56
C ARG A 583 0.82 -42.13 7.83
N ASP A 584 1.99 -41.77 8.29
CA ASP A 584 3.05 -42.67 8.68
C ASP A 584 2.92 -43.19 10.13
N ASN A 585 1.82 -42.83 10.83
CA ASN A 585 1.50 -43.08 12.24
C ASN A 585 2.45 -42.42 13.25
N ARG A 586 3.16 -41.39 12.83
CA ARG A 586 3.96 -40.49 13.68
C ARG A 586 3.59 -39.06 13.42
N VAL A 587 3.86 -38.19 14.36
CA VAL A 587 3.70 -36.73 14.16
C VAL A 587 5.09 -36.10 14.26
N SER A 588 5.60 -35.62 13.16
CA SER A 588 6.86 -34.88 13.12
C SER A 588 6.71 -33.48 13.71
N THR A 589 7.82 -32.85 14.08
CA THR A 589 7.85 -31.42 14.47
C THR A 589 7.26 -30.50 13.40
N ALA A 590 7.41 -30.86 12.14
CA ALA A 590 6.85 -30.10 11.01
C ALA A 590 5.31 -30.20 10.95
N GLU A 591 4.76 -31.38 11.20
CA GLU A 591 3.30 -31.63 11.22
C GLU A 591 2.65 -31.04 12.47
N ALA A 592 3.32 -31.06 13.61
CA ALA A 592 2.86 -30.41 14.83
C ALA A 592 2.72 -28.89 14.65
N GLY A 593 3.53 -28.27 13.81
CA GLY A 593 3.55 -26.84 13.60
C GLY A 593 3.81 -26.03 14.87
N SER A 594 3.90 -24.72 14.76
CA SER A 594 4.16 -23.85 15.93
C SER A 594 3.10 -23.95 17.04
N ALA A 595 1.85 -24.19 16.67
CA ALA A 595 0.72 -24.27 17.61
C ALA A 595 0.80 -25.48 18.58
N PHE A 596 1.45 -26.57 18.19
CA PHE A 596 1.56 -27.79 18.98
C PHE A 596 3.00 -28.19 19.28
N LEU A 597 3.98 -27.34 18.97
CA LEU A 597 5.41 -27.65 19.15
C LEU A 597 5.75 -27.94 20.62
N THR A 598 5.21 -27.17 21.55
CA THR A 598 5.40 -27.39 23.00
C THR A 598 4.80 -28.72 23.45
N LEU A 599 3.63 -29.08 22.94
CA LEU A 599 3.00 -30.39 23.21
C LEU A 599 3.81 -31.51 22.57
N HIS A 600 4.24 -31.36 21.33
CA HIS A 600 5.11 -32.30 20.62
C HIS A 600 6.38 -32.58 21.41
N GLN A 601 7.14 -31.53 21.81
CA GLN A 601 8.38 -31.64 22.59
C GLN A 601 8.19 -32.32 23.97
N ARG A 602 6.99 -32.27 24.54
CA ARG A 602 6.64 -32.95 25.79
C ARG A 602 6.30 -34.41 25.57
N LEU A 603 5.71 -34.74 24.45
CA LEU A 603 5.29 -36.10 24.10
C LEU A 603 6.45 -36.89 23.48
N ASP A 604 7.35 -36.26 22.72
CA ASP A 604 8.57 -36.83 22.15
C ASP A 604 9.60 -37.08 23.27
N ARG A 605 9.45 -38.22 23.93
CA ARG A 605 10.27 -38.60 25.11
C ARG A 605 11.67 -39.06 24.73
N ASN A 606 11.83 -39.72 23.60
CA ASN A 606 13.10 -40.22 23.11
C ASN A 606 13.91 -39.14 22.36
N ARG A 607 13.27 -37.98 22.05
CA ARG A 607 13.84 -36.82 21.36
C ARG A 607 14.33 -37.16 19.93
N ASP A 608 13.63 -38.05 19.24
CA ASP A 608 13.93 -38.39 17.86
C ASP A 608 13.25 -37.47 16.82
N GLY A 609 12.50 -36.50 17.30
CA GLY A 609 11.80 -35.51 16.46
C GLY A 609 10.42 -35.96 16.00
N PHE A 610 9.92 -37.11 16.49
CA PHE A 610 8.61 -37.65 16.17
C PHE A 610 7.83 -38.01 17.43
N VAL A 611 6.52 -37.81 17.42
CA VAL A 611 5.63 -38.30 18.48
C VAL A 611 4.87 -39.50 17.93
N THR A 612 5.04 -40.64 18.59
CA THR A 612 4.39 -41.91 18.26
C THR A 612 3.16 -42.17 19.12
N GLY A 613 2.29 -43.06 18.65
CA GLY A 613 1.11 -43.49 19.45
C GLY A 613 1.50 -44.15 20.78
N GLU A 614 2.70 -44.72 20.93
CA GLU A 614 3.21 -45.29 22.17
C GLU A 614 3.63 -44.20 23.16
N GLU A 615 4.27 -43.15 22.71
CA GLU A 615 4.64 -42.00 23.54
C GLU A 615 3.39 -41.25 24.04
N VAL A 616 2.35 -41.11 23.20
CA VAL A 616 1.04 -40.56 23.60
C VAL A 616 0.40 -41.42 24.71
N LYS A 617 0.43 -42.76 24.59
CA LYS A 617 -0.07 -43.67 25.61
C LYS A 617 0.74 -43.60 26.90
N ALA A 618 2.06 -43.56 26.79
CA ALA A 618 2.98 -43.45 27.95
C ALA A 618 2.79 -42.13 28.68
N ALA A 619 2.57 -41.02 27.99
CA ALA A 619 2.25 -39.72 28.61
C ALA A 619 0.89 -39.77 29.32
N ALA A 620 -0.10 -40.45 28.76
CA ALA A 620 -1.41 -40.62 29.37
C ALA A 620 -1.40 -41.51 30.63
N ALA A 621 -0.47 -42.47 30.72
CA ALA A 621 -0.34 -43.37 31.85
C ALA A 621 0.34 -42.74 33.11
N THR A 622 1.13 -41.69 32.91
CA THR A 622 1.84 -40.95 34.00
C THR A 622 0.93 -39.94 34.75
N HIS A 623 -0.32 -39.81 34.34
CA HIS A 623 -1.32 -38.90 34.90
C HIS A 623 -2.49 -39.63 35.58
N ARG A 624 -2.33 -40.88 35.99
CA ARG A 624 -3.27 -41.63 36.86
C ARG A 624 -2.78 -41.66 38.30
#